data_30a765c6932329056bae32f8628715fc
#
_entry.id   30a765c6932329056bae32f8628715fc
#
_cell.length_a   1.000
_cell.length_b   1.000
_cell.length_c   1.000
_cell.angle_alpha   90.00
_cell.angle_beta   90.00
_cell.angle_gamma   90.00
#
_symmetry.space_group_name_H-M   'P 1'
#
loop_
_entity.id
_entity.type
_entity.pdbx_description
1 polymer ?
#
loop_
_entity_poly.entity_id
_entity_poly.type
_entity_poly.pdbx_seq_one_letter_code
_entity_poly.pdbx_strand_id
1 'polypeptide(L)'
;MMIRKGLHHLGYRYRLHNKKLPGKPDLVFSRHCAVIFVNGCFWHGHHCHIFHWPTTRPEFWQKKIQTNKLRDQSNIDSCIRKGWKVLVIWECALKGKTRRKTNEVIHTAANWLLYDSQSAEIEGYSLIK
;
A
#
# COMPACT_ATOMS: atom_id res chain seq x y z
N MET A 1 -0.01 14.45 -1.10
CA MET A 1 -0.03 13.29 -0.20
C MET A 1 1.12 13.39 0.79
N MET A 2 0.83 13.19 2.05
CA MET A 2 1.80 13.39 3.14
C MET A 2 2.98 12.41 3.10
N ILE A 3 2.74 11.17 2.69
CA ILE A 3 3.79 10.13 2.65
C ILE A 3 4.87 10.49 1.65
N ARG A 4 4.51 10.85 0.42
CA ARG A 4 5.50 11.21 -0.59
C ARG A 4 6.29 12.46 -0.19
N LYS A 5 5.61 13.45 0.40
CA LYS A 5 6.26 14.68 0.87
C LYS A 5 7.25 14.38 1.99
N GLY A 6 6.87 13.53 2.93
CA GLY A 6 7.73 13.14 4.04
C GLY A 6 8.98 12.40 3.58
N LEU A 7 8.82 11.47 2.65
CA LEU A 7 9.96 10.72 2.10
C LEU A 7 10.87 11.63 1.28
N HIS A 8 10.29 12.54 0.50
CA HIS A 8 11.08 13.51 -0.26
C HIS A 8 11.87 14.42 0.68
N HIS A 9 11.25 14.85 1.77
CA HIS A 9 11.92 15.69 2.78
C HIS A 9 13.11 14.97 3.42
N LEU A 10 13.02 13.65 3.58
CA LEU A 10 14.12 12.83 4.11
C LEU A 10 15.21 12.55 3.07
N GLY A 11 15.06 13.04 1.85
CA GLY A 11 16.07 12.90 0.81
C GLY A 11 15.81 11.79 -0.21
N TYR A 12 14.69 11.09 -0.10
CA TYR A 12 14.38 10.02 -1.05
C TYR A 12 13.80 10.59 -2.33
N ARG A 13 14.28 10.08 -3.46
CA ARG A 13 13.81 10.51 -4.77
C ARG A 13 13.00 9.38 -5.41
N TYR A 14 11.84 9.75 -5.95
CA TYR A 14 10.87 8.78 -6.48
C TYR A 14 10.21 9.32 -7.75
N ARG A 15 9.58 8.40 -8.49
CA ARG A 15 8.70 8.75 -9.59
C ARG A 15 7.27 8.35 -9.21
N LEU A 16 6.30 9.13 -9.69
CA LEU A 16 4.88 8.91 -9.39
C LEU A 16 4.23 8.06 -10.46
N HIS A 17 3.35 7.14 -10.04
CA HIS A 17 2.41 6.43 -10.92
C HIS A 17 3.05 5.89 -12.20
N ASN A 18 4.13 5.13 -12.06
CA ASN A 18 4.82 4.58 -13.23
C ASN A 18 3.95 3.53 -13.91
N LYS A 19 3.47 3.87 -15.12
CA LYS A 19 2.56 3.00 -15.89
C LYS A 19 3.26 1.77 -16.47
N LYS A 20 4.58 1.74 -16.48
CA LYS A 20 5.35 0.62 -17.02
C LYS A 20 5.46 -0.56 -16.05
N LEU A 21 5.17 -0.34 -14.78
CA LEU A 21 5.22 -1.38 -13.77
C LEU A 21 3.83 -1.94 -13.48
N PRO A 22 3.73 -3.25 -13.16
CA PRO A 22 2.44 -3.87 -12.86
C PRO A 22 1.72 -3.15 -11.71
N GLY A 23 0.44 -2.87 -11.90
CA GLY A 23 -0.38 -2.23 -10.89
C GLY A 23 -0.20 -0.73 -10.75
N LYS A 24 0.69 -0.14 -11.53
CA LYS A 24 0.96 1.32 -11.49
C LYS A 24 1.24 1.81 -10.08
N PRO A 25 2.37 1.41 -9.46
CA PRO A 25 2.68 1.83 -8.10
C PRO A 25 2.59 3.34 -7.92
N ASP A 26 2.16 3.77 -6.74
CA ASP A 26 2.05 5.20 -6.44
C ASP A 26 3.42 5.87 -6.38
N LEU A 27 4.41 5.19 -5.82
CA LEU A 27 5.77 5.71 -5.72
C LEU A 27 6.77 4.65 -6.19
N VAL A 28 7.75 5.07 -7.00
CA VAL A 28 8.80 4.18 -7.51
C VAL A 28 10.15 4.76 -7.11
N PHE A 29 10.93 3.98 -6.37
CA PHE A 29 12.27 4.35 -5.91
C PHE A 29 13.30 3.51 -6.66
N SER A 30 13.73 3.98 -7.82
CA SER A 30 14.61 3.21 -8.70
C SER A 30 15.94 2.87 -8.04
N ARG A 31 16.50 3.81 -7.26
CA ARG A 31 17.76 3.58 -6.57
C ARG A 31 17.71 2.42 -5.60
N HIS A 32 16.56 2.17 -5.02
CA HIS A 32 16.36 1.11 -4.01
C HIS A 32 15.69 -0.13 -4.58
N CYS A 33 15.35 -0.12 -5.86
CA CYS A 33 14.56 -1.18 -6.51
C CYS A 33 13.29 -1.46 -5.70
N ALA A 34 12.58 -0.40 -5.33
CA ALA A 34 11.43 -0.48 -4.45
C ALA A 34 10.24 0.29 -5.00
N VAL A 35 9.05 -0.23 -4.75
CA VAL A 35 7.80 0.43 -5.10
C VAL A 35 6.89 0.47 -3.89
N ILE A 36 6.06 1.51 -3.81
CA ILE A 36 5.07 1.66 -2.74
C ILE A 36 3.70 1.83 -3.38
N PHE A 37 2.76 1.00 -2.94
CA PHE A 37 1.34 1.14 -3.24
C PHE A 37 0.64 1.72 -2.02
N VAL A 38 -0.21 2.72 -2.22
CA VAL A 38 -1.07 3.26 -1.16
C VAL A 38 -2.49 2.85 -1.51
N ASN A 39 -3.03 1.86 -0.80
CA ASN A 39 -4.29 1.21 -1.15
C ASN A 39 -5.44 1.65 -0.26
N GLY A 40 -6.59 1.95 -0.88
CA GLY A 40 -7.84 2.16 -0.17
C GLY A 40 -8.38 0.84 0.36
N CYS A 41 -8.78 0.82 1.63
CA CYS A 41 -9.17 -0.43 2.28
C CYS A 41 -10.43 -1.05 1.68
N PHE A 42 -11.42 -0.24 1.31
CA PHE A 42 -12.65 -0.76 0.73
C PHE A 42 -12.41 -1.45 -0.61
N TRP A 43 -11.78 -0.72 -1.54
CA TRP A 43 -11.61 -1.20 -2.92
C TRP A 43 -10.71 -2.42 -3.04
N HIS A 44 -9.80 -2.59 -2.09
CA HIS A 44 -8.85 -3.71 -2.09
C HIS A 44 -9.23 -4.79 -1.08
N GLY A 45 -10.42 -4.69 -0.47
CA GLY A 45 -10.95 -5.71 0.42
C GLY A 45 -10.10 -5.96 1.66
N HIS A 46 -9.47 -4.91 2.20
CA HIS A 46 -8.61 -5.04 3.37
C HIS A 46 -9.43 -5.36 4.62
N HIS A 47 -8.98 -6.34 5.37
CA HIS A 47 -9.67 -6.78 6.59
C HIS A 47 -9.40 -5.80 7.74
N CYS A 48 -10.23 -4.76 7.82
CA CYS A 48 -10.11 -3.73 8.85
C CYS A 48 -11.45 -3.02 9.06
N HIS A 49 -11.49 -2.04 9.99
CA HIS A 49 -12.73 -1.34 10.33
C HIS A 49 -13.28 -0.46 9.20
N ILE A 50 -12.46 -0.08 8.23
CA ILE A 50 -12.92 0.76 7.10
C ILE A 50 -13.73 -0.07 6.11
N PHE A 51 -13.41 -1.36 6.00
CA PHE A 51 -14.10 -2.22 5.05
C PHE A 51 -15.41 -2.75 5.61
N HIS A 52 -16.49 -2.50 4.88
CA HIS A 52 -17.81 -3.05 5.16
C HIS A 52 -18.43 -3.55 3.87
N TRP A 53 -18.99 -4.76 3.91
CA TRP A 53 -19.69 -5.27 2.76
C TRP A 53 -20.95 -4.42 2.52
N PRO A 54 -21.15 -3.90 1.29
CA PRO A 54 -22.38 -3.18 0.96
C PRO A 54 -23.60 -4.08 1.12
N THR A 55 -24.72 -3.50 1.59
CA THR A 55 -25.96 -4.24 1.77
C THR A 55 -26.76 -4.38 0.47
N THR A 56 -26.53 -3.47 -0.49
CA THR A 56 -27.17 -3.53 -1.80
C THR A 56 -26.24 -4.24 -2.79
N ARG A 57 -26.82 -5.07 -3.64
CA ARG A 57 -26.11 -5.82 -4.69
C ARG A 57 -24.91 -6.61 -4.13
N PRO A 58 -25.12 -7.47 -3.11
CA PRO A 58 -24.01 -8.16 -2.46
C PRO A 58 -23.18 -9.03 -3.40
N GLU A 59 -23.81 -9.72 -4.34
CA GLU A 59 -23.11 -10.59 -5.29
C GLU A 59 -22.19 -9.80 -6.21
N PHE A 60 -22.65 -8.62 -6.66
CA PHE A 60 -21.83 -7.74 -7.48
C PHE A 60 -20.59 -7.33 -6.73
N TRP A 61 -20.72 -6.89 -5.48
CA TRP A 61 -19.60 -6.40 -4.68
C TRP A 61 -18.63 -7.50 -4.29
N GLN A 62 -19.14 -8.70 -3.96
CA GLN A 62 -18.29 -9.83 -3.66
C GLN A 62 -17.38 -10.16 -4.84
N LYS A 63 -17.95 -10.23 -6.04
CA LYS A 63 -17.18 -10.51 -7.25
C LYS A 63 -16.19 -9.39 -7.55
N LYS A 64 -16.61 -8.14 -7.43
CA LYS A 64 -15.76 -6.97 -7.72
C LYS A 64 -14.56 -6.93 -6.79
N ILE A 65 -14.78 -7.04 -5.49
CA ILE A 65 -13.71 -6.97 -4.49
C ILE A 65 -12.77 -8.17 -4.64
N GLN A 66 -13.31 -9.36 -4.86
CA GLN A 66 -12.48 -10.56 -5.04
C GLN A 66 -11.60 -10.45 -6.27
N THR A 67 -12.14 -9.94 -7.37
CA THR A 67 -11.37 -9.68 -8.60
C THR A 67 -10.25 -8.67 -8.34
N ASN A 68 -10.55 -7.60 -7.59
CA ASN A 68 -9.56 -6.60 -7.24
C ASN A 68 -8.43 -7.20 -6.40
N LYS A 69 -8.75 -8.04 -5.42
CA LYS A 69 -7.74 -8.69 -4.57
C LYS A 69 -6.82 -9.59 -5.37
N LEU A 70 -7.38 -10.39 -6.27
CA LEU A 70 -6.59 -11.28 -7.13
C LEU A 70 -5.67 -10.49 -8.05
N ARG A 71 -6.18 -9.41 -8.64
CA ARG A 71 -5.39 -8.54 -9.49
C ARG A 71 -4.25 -7.88 -8.72
N ASP A 72 -4.53 -7.39 -7.51
CA ASP A 72 -3.53 -6.76 -6.66
C ASP A 72 -2.40 -7.74 -6.32
N GLN A 73 -2.76 -8.96 -5.95
CA GLN A 73 -1.77 -9.98 -5.63
C GLN A 73 -0.91 -10.32 -6.85
N SER A 74 -1.55 -10.45 -8.02
CA SER A 74 -0.85 -10.70 -9.28
C SER A 74 0.13 -9.58 -9.61
N ASN A 75 -0.27 -8.34 -9.41
CA ASN A 75 0.59 -7.17 -9.66
C ASN A 75 1.79 -7.15 -8.72
N ILE A 76 1.58 -7.44 -7.44
CA ILE A 76 2.66 -7.50 -6.45
C ILE A 76 3.64 -8.61 -6.82
N ASP A 77 3.14 -9.80 -7.13
CA ASP A 77 3.98 -10.93 -7.52
C ASP A 77 4.81 -10.61 -8.77
N SER A 78 4.20 -9.92 -9.73
CA SER A 78 4.90 -9.49 -10.95
C SER A 78 6.01 -8.49 -10.66
N CYS A 79 5.77 -7.54 -9.77
CA CYS A 79 6.81 -6.60 -9.34
C CYS A 79 7.98 -7.33 -8.69
N ILE A 80 7.68 -8.27 -7.81
CA ILE A 80 8.70 -9.06 -7.11
C ILE A 80 9.53 -9.87 -8.12
N ARG A 81 8.87 -10.52 -9.09
CA ARG A 81 9.58 -11.28 -10.13
C ARG A 81 10.50 -10.41 -10.97
N LYS A 82 10.18 -9.13 -11.11
CA LYS A 82 11.01 -8.17 -11.86
C LYS A 82 12.12 -7.56 -11.01
N GLY A 83 12.27 -8.00 -9.78
CA GLY A 83 13.36 -7.55 -8.91
C GLY A 83 13.03 -6.38 -8.02
N TRP A 84 11.76 -6.01 -7.91
CA TRP A 84 11.32 -4.90 -7.05
C TRP A 84 10.81 -5.42 -5.73
N LYS A 85 11.20 -4.79 -4.62
CA LYS A 85 10.54 -5.03 -3.34
C LYS A 85 9.32 -4.12 -3.25
N VAL A 86 8.27 -4.59 -2.60
CA VAL A 86 6.97 -3.94 -2.58
C VAL A 86 6.56 -3.61 -1.15
N LEU A 87 6.15 -2.37 -0.93
CA LEU A 87 5.52 -1.96 0.33
C LEU A 87 4.10 -1.52 0.02
N VAL A 88 3.13 -2.07 0.74
CA VAL A 88 1.74 -1.65 0.66
C VAL A 88 1.41 -0.86 1.92
N ILE A 89 0.99 0.39 1.76
CA ILE A 89 0.51 1.22 2.87
C ILE A 89 -1.01 1.29 2.76
N TRP A 90 -1.69 0.81 3.79
CA TRP A 90 -3.14 0.74 3.80
C TRP A 90 -3.75 2.03 4.34
N GLU A 91 -4.91 2.40 3.79
CA GLU A 91 -5.65 3.59 4.19
C GLU A 91 -5.88 3.66 5.71
N CYS A 92 -6.15 2.52 6.35
CA CYS A 92 -6.41 2.49 7.79
C CYS A 92 -5.20 2.88 8.64
N ALA A 93 -3.99 2.86 8.06
CA ALA A 93 -2.80 3.37 8.73
C ALA A 93 -2.69 4.88 8.65
N LEU A 94 -3.41 5.51 7.71
CA LEU A 94 -3.28 6.93 7.40
C LEU A 94 -4.43 7.77 7.92
N LYS A 95 -5.62 7.17 8.07
CA LYS A 95 -6.79 7.88 8.54
C LYS A 95 -7.75 6.98 9.30
N GLY A 96 -8.66 7.59 10.05
CA GLY A 96 -9.64 6.86 10.84
C GLY A 96 -9.13 6.50 12.22
N LYS A 97 -9.91 5.69 12.94
CA LYS A 97 -9.65 5.40 14.35
C LYS A 97 -8.43 4.52 14.62
N THR A 98 -7.93 3.84 13.58
CA THR A 98 -6.73 3.01 13.71
C THR A 98 -5.49 3.65 13.10
N ARG A 99 -5.58 4.92 12.74
CA ARG A 99 -4.47 5.59 12.07
C ARG A 99 -3.21 5.62 12.94
N ARG A 100 -2.07 5.49 12.28
CA ARG A 100 -0.76 5.68 12.91
C ARG A 100 -0.36 7.14 12.78
N LYS A 101 0.60 7.57 13.58
CA LYS A 101 1.15 8.92 13.42
C LYS A 101 1.82 9.02 12.05
N THR A 102 1.63 10.14 11.37
CA THR A 102 2.20 10.34 10.03
C THR A 102 3.72 10.13 10.02
N ASN A 103 4.42 10.69 11.00
CA ASN A 103 5.87 10.52 11.10
C ASN A 103 6.27 9.05 11.30
N GLU A 104 5.49 8.28 12.05
CA GLU A 104 5.74 6.86 12.25
C GLU A 104 5.67 6.11 10.92
N VAL A 105 4.64 6.37 10.12
CA VAL A 105 4.51 5.73 8.80
C VAL A 105 5.66 6.11 7.89
N ILE A 106 6.01 7.39 7.84
CA ILE A 106 7.11 7.88 7.00
C ILE A 106 8.43 7.23 7.41
N HIS A 107 8.75 7.19 8.70
CA HIS A 107 10.00 6.59 9.18
C HIS A 107 10.02 5.08 8.99
N THR A 108 8.89 4.40 9.16
CA THR A 108 8.81 2.96 8.90
C THR A 108 9.07 2.69 7.41
N ALA A 109 8.48 3.48 6.52
CA ALA A 109 8.72 3.33 5.08
C ALA A 109 10.18 3.62 4.73
N ALA A 110 10.78 4.66 5.31
CA ALA A 110 12.17 5.00 5.07
C ALA A 110 13.12 3.89 5.53
N ASN A 111 12.88 3.33 6.71
CA ASN A 111 13.66 2.20 7.22
C ASN A 111 13.53 0.98 6.32
N TRP A 112 12.32 0.72 5.82
CA TRP A 112 12.08 -0.36 4.87
C TRP A 112 12.89 -0.15 3.58
N LEU A 113 12.91 1.08 3.05
CA LEU A 113 13.67 1.38 1.84
C LEU A 113 15.16 1.08 2.01
N LEU A 114 15.73 1.44 3.18
CA LEU A 114 17.17 1.32 3.42
C LEU A 114 17.60 -0.08 3.83
N TYR A 115 16.84 -0.74 4.69
CA TYR A 115 17.34 -1.90 5.39
C TYR A 115 16.67 -3.21 5.03
N ASP A 116 15.44 -3.19 4.55
CA ASP A 116 14.72 -4.42 4.25
C ASP A 116 14.95 -4.85 2.81
N SER A 117 15.08 -6.16 2.62
CA SER A 117 15.19 -6.76 1.28
C SER A 117 13.88 -7.40 0.83
N GLN A 118 12.91 -7.50 1.70
CA GLN A 118 11.63 -8.17 1.43
C GLN A 118 10.48 -7.20 1.39
N SER A 119 9.37 -7.66 0.79
CA SER A 119 8.15 -6.89 0.73
C SER A 119 7.47 -6.85 2.10
N ALA A 120 6.68 -5.81 2.33
CA ALA A 120 6.05 -5.57 3.61
C ALA A 120 4.73 -4.81 3.45
N GLU A 121 3.99 -4.67 4.55
CA GLU A 121 2.76 -3.89 4.60
C GLU A 121 2.77 -3.02 5.85
N ILE A 122 2.15 -1.84 5.74
CA ILE A 122 1.86 -0.98 6.87
C ILE A 122 0.34 -0.82 6.95
N GLU A 123 -0.24 -1.29 8.04
CA GLU A 123 -1.67 -1.15 8.28
C GLU A 123 -1.92 -0.43 9.61
N GLY A 124 -3.17 -0.05 9.85
CA GLY A 124 -3.52 0.62 11.10
C GLY A 124 -3.32 -0.25 12.33
N TYR A 125 -3.47 0.35 13.48
CA TYR A 125 -3.40 -0.39 14.75
C TYR A 125 -4.56 -1.38 14.83
N SER A 126 -4.29 -2.52 15.45
CA SER A 126 -5.33 -3.52 15.69
C SER A 126 -6.30 -3.02 16.77
N LEU A 127 -7.59 -3.23 16.52
CA LEU A 127 -8.64 -2.98 17.52
C LEU A 127 -8.89 -4.19 18.40
N ILE A 128 -8.25 -5.31 18.09
CA ILE A 128 -8.35 -6.55 18.86
C ILE A 128 -7.26 -6.51 19.94
N LYS A 129 -7.69 -6.67 21.16
CA LYS A 129 -6.76 -6.71 22.28
C LYS A 129 -6.39 -8.14 22.62
#